data_6a9a291e1dc78656ebaebe7a76a1fe14
#
_entry.id   6a9a291e1dc78656ebaebe7a76a1fe14
#
_cell.length_a   1.000
_cell.length_b   1.000
_cell.length_c   1.000
_cell.angle_alpha   90.00
_cell.angle_beta   90.00
_cell.angle_gamma   90.00
#
_symmetry.space_group_name_H-M   'P 1'
#
loop_
_entity.id
_entity.type
_entity.pdbx_description
1 polymer ?
#
loop_
_entity_poly.entity_id
_entity_poly.type
_entity_poly.pdbx_seq_one_letter_code
_entity_poly.pdbx_strand_id
1 'polypeptide(L)'
;TPIALMAGGLDVDGAVKLARTLDRAAHELGINFIGGYSALVQKGFTNGSRTLISSIPQALAETERVCSSVNVASTKAGINMDAVAEMGRVIRETAERTRERQSIGCAKLVVFANVPEDNPFMAGAFHGIGEPETVINVGVSGPGVVASAIRRKGACGLTEVAEKIKRTALKNTRV
;
A
#
# COMPACT_ATOMS: atom_id res chain seq x y z
N THR A 1 9.59 -9.07 0.71
CA THR A 1 9.01 -10.32 1.26
C THR A 1 7.90 -9.97 2.22
N PRO A 2 6.69 -10.56 2.10
CA PRO A 2 5.61 -10.33 3.04
C PRO A 2 5.99 -10.79 4.46
N ILE A 3 5.92 -9.89 5.44
CA ILE A 3 6.27 -10.19 6.84
C ILE A 3 5.38 -11.29 7.43
N ALA A 4 4.16 -11.46 6.92
CA ALA A 4 3.29 -12.56 7.33
C ALA A 4 3.93 -13.95 7.24
N LEU A 5 4.89 -14.15 6.33
CA LEU A 5 5.64 -15.41 6.22
C LEU A 5 6.56 -15.65 7.42
N MET A 6 6.99 -14.60 8.10
CA MET A 6 7.85 -14.65 9.28
C MET A 6 7.05 -14.62 10.60
N ALA A 7 5.78 -14.21 10.53
CA ALA A 7 4.93 -14.01 11.71
C ALA A 7 4.27 -15.29 12.25
N GLY A 8 4.57 -16.47 11.70
CA GLY A 8 3.87 -17.72 12.04
C GLY A 8 3.99 -18.17 13.50
N GLY A 9 5.01 -17.73 14.21
CA GLY A 9 5.23 -18.02 15.63
C GLY A 9 5.03 -16.81 16.55
N LEU A 10 4.54 -15.69 16.01
CA LEU A 10 4.33 -14.46 16.77
C LEU A 10 2.86 -14.31 17.19
N ASP A 11 2.65 -13.61 18.28
CA ASP A 11 1.38 -13.01 18.66
C ASP A 11 1.21 -11.62 18.04
N VAL A 12 0.08 -10.97 18.29
CA VAL A 12 -0.23 -9.63 17.78
C VAL A 12 0.80 -8.59 18.25
N ASP A 13 1.21 -8.65 19.51
CA ASP A 13 2.18 -7.71 20.09
C ASP A 13 3.57 -7.90 19.45
N GLY A 14 3.97 -9.13 19.19
CA GLY A 14 5.20 -9.45 18.46
C GLY A 14 5.19 -8.89 17.04
N ALA A 15 4.06 -9.00 16.35
CA ALA A 15 3.89 -8.43 15.01
C ALA A 15 3.96 -6.88 15.05
N VAL A 16 3.31 -6.24 16.01
CA VAL A 16 3.40 -4.78 16.22
C VAL A 16 4.83 -4.34 16.52
N LYS A 17 5.59 -5.13 17.29
CA LYS A 17 7.00 -4.85 17.56
C LYS A 17 7.85 -4.87 16.31
N LEU A 18 7.55 -5.78 15.35
CA LEU A 18 8.18 -5.78 14.03
C LEU A 18 7.87 -4.49 13.25
N ALA A 19 6.61 -4.04 13.26
CA ALA A 19 6.24 -2.77 12.62
C ALA A 19 7.01 -1.59 13.21
N ARG A 20 7.10 -1.48 14.53
CA ARG A 20 7.90 -0.43 15.19
C ARG A 20 9.39 -0.50 14.84
N THR A 21 9.92 -1.71 14.64
CA THR A 21 11.32 -1.89 14.24
C THR A 21 11.55 -1.41 12.81
N LEU A 22 10.62 -1.72 11.88
CA LEU A 22 10.65 -1.19 10.52
C LEU A 22 10.55 0.34 10.50
N ASP A 23 9.67 0.90 11.33
CA ASP A 23 9.48 2.35 11.42
C ASP A 23 10.77 3.05 11.85
N ARG A 24 11.44 2.53 12.89
CA ARG A 24 12.75 3.02 13.35
C ARG A 24 13.79 2.96 12.24
N ALA A 25 13.91 1.82 11.55
CA ALA A 25 14.84 1.66 10.44
C ALA A 25 14.56 2.66 9.31
N ALA A 26 13.29 2.89 8.99
CA ALA A 26 12.89 3.87 7.99
C ALA A 26 13.24 5.31 8.41
N HIS A 27 13.14 5.63 9.70
CA HIS A 27 13.57 6.93 10.24
C HIS A 27 15.09 7.11 10.13
N GLU A 28 15.88 6.12 10.54
CA GLU A 28 17.35 6.16 10.49
C GLU A 28 17.88 6.30 9.06
N LEU A 29 17.23 5.61 8.11
CA LEU A 29 17.62 5.63 6.69
C LEU A 29 17.03 6.80 5.89
N GLY A 30 16.18 7.63 6.49
CA GLY A 30 15.51 8.74 5.79
C GLY A 30 14.47 8.28 4.76
N ILE A 31 13.94 7.07 4.89
CA ILE A 31 12.91 6.51 4.00
C ILE A 31 11.54 7.07 4.42
N ASN A 32 10.79 7.65 3.49
CA ASN A 32 9.49 8.26 3.79
C ASN A 32 8.39 7.24 4.06
N PHE A 33 8.36 6.13 3.31
CA PHE A 33 7.39 5.04 3.46
C PHE A 33 8.11 3.70 3.31
N ILE A 34 7.85 2.78 4.20
CA ILE A 34 8.38 1.41 4.14
C ILE A 34 7.22 0.42 4.07
N GLY A 35 7.23 -0.40 3.03
CA GLY A 35 6.29 -1.50 2.84
C GLY A 35 6.79 -2.81 3.42
N GLY A 36 6.12 -3.91 3.05
CA GLY A 36 6.49 -5.26 3.49
C GLY A 36 5.72 -5.74 4.72
N TYR A 37 5.03 -4.86 5.44
CA TYR A 37 4.07 -5.26 6.49
C TYR A 37 2.79 -5.78 5.83
N SER A 38 2.90 -6.95 5.17
CA SER A 38 1.92 -7.44 4.21
C SER A 38 1.63 -8.93 4.34
N ALA A 39 0.44 -9.32 3.83
CA ALA A 39 0.00 -10.70 3.76
C ALA A 39 -0.60 -11.03 2.39
N LEU A 40 -0.37 -12.25 1.93
CA LEU A 40 -0.94 -12.80 0.70
C LEU A 40 -1.94 -13.88 1.08
N VAL A 41 -3.23 -13.57 1.03
CA VAL A 41 -4.31 -14.44 1.53
C VAL A 41 -5.30 -14.90 0.47
N GLN A 42 -4.99 -14.69 -0.80
CA GLN A 42 -5.84 -15.12 -1.92
C GLN A 42 -6.10 -16.62 -1.97
N LYS A 43 -5.21 -17.44 -1.38
CA LYS A 43 -5.34 -18.90 -1.30
C LYS A 43 -5.81 -19.39 0.07
N GLY A 44 -6.15 -18.48 0.98
CA GLY A 44 -6.50 -18.81 2.36
C GLY A 44 -5.54 -18.18 3.38
N PHE A 45 -5.84 -18.39 4.65
CA PHE A 45 -5.07 -17.84 5.74
C PHE A 45 -4.05 -18.84 6.28
N THR A 46 -2.88 -18.34 6.63
CA THR A 46 -1.92 -19.01 7.52
C THR A 46 -2.00 -18.40 8.93
N ASN A 47 -1.41 -19.02 9.93
CA ASN A 47 -1.33 -18.43 11.27
C ASN A 47 -0.63 -17.07 11.23
N GLY A 48 0.49 -16.95 10.53
CA GLY A 48 1.21 -15.68 10.41
C GLY A 48 0.42 -14.62 9.68
N SER A 49 -0.37 -14.96 8.66
CA SER A 49 -1.23 -13.97 7.98
C SER A 49 -2.37 -13.49 8.87
N ARG A 50 -2.97 -14.38 9.68
CA ARG A 50 -4.00 -13.97 10.66
C ARG A 50 -3.42 -13.05 11.72
N THR A 51 -2.28 -13.41 12.31
CA THR A 51 -1.59 -12.57 13.30
C THR A 51 -1.26 -11.19 12.73
N LEU A 52 -0.67 -11.15 11.53
CA LEU A 52 -0.34 -9.88 10.90
C LEU A 52 -1.58 -9.03 10.62
N ILE A 53 -2.62 -9.59 10.00
CA ILE A 53 -3.85 -8.85 9.66
C ILE A 53 -4.51 -8.30 10.92
N SER A 54 -4.60 -9.08 12.00
CA SER A 54 -5.14 -8.61 13.29
C SER A 54 -4.32 -7.51 13.94
N SER A 55 -3.02 -7.44 13.64
CA SER A 55 -2.12 -6.42 14.19
C SER A 55 -2.12 -5.09 13.40
N ILE A 56 -2.63 -5.07 12.15
CA ILE A 56 -2.59 -3.90 11.27
C ILE A 56 -3.15 -2.63 11.94
N PRO A 57 -4.34 -2.65 12.59
CA PRO A 57 -4.91 -1.43 13.16
C PRO A 57 -3.99 -0.80 14.21
N GLN A 58 -3.40 -1.60 15.08
CA GLN A 58 -2.48 -1.13 16.10
C GLN A 58 -1.14 -0.71 15.48
N ALA A 59 -0.58 -1.52 14.60
CA ALA A 59 0.69 -1.23 13.94
C ALA A 59 0.65 0.11 13.20
N LEU A 60 -0.39 0.37 12.40
CA LEU A 60 -0.52 1.61 11.65
C LEU A 60 -0.89 2.83 12.52
N ALA A 61 -1.50 2.60 13.68
CA ALA A 61 -1.73 3.66 14.67
C ALA A 61 -0.44 4.09 15.37
N GLU A 62 0.47 3.17 15.62
CA GLU A 62 1.69 3.40 16.40
C GLU A 62 2.93 3.74 15.57
N THR A 63 2.86 3.60 14.24
CA THR A 63 3.97 3.88 13.32
C THR A 63 3.65 5.07 12.41
N GLU A 64 4.68 5.70 11.91
CA GLU A 64 4.58 6.86 11.02
C GLU A 64 4.75 6.48 9.54
N ARG A 65 5.76 5.70 9.25
CA ARG A 65 6.27 5.39 7.91
C ARG A 65 5.89 4.01 7.39
N VAL A 66 5.45 3.12 8.27
CA VAL A 66 5.08 1.76 7.87
C VAL A 66 3.78 1.75 7.10
N CYS A 67 3.82 1.13 5.92
CA CYS A 67 2.66 0.87 5.07
C CYS A 67 2.36 -0.62 5.05
N SER A 68 1.07 -0.95 4.97
CA SER A 68 0.58 -2.32 4.95
C SER A 68 -0.22 -2.63 3.69
N SER A 69 -0.12 -3.86 3.23
CA SER A 69 -0.90 -4.34 2.10
C SER A 69 -1.36 -5.78 2.28
N VAL A 70 -2.58 -6.07 1.85
CA VAL A 70 -3.13 -7.41 1.89
C VAL A 70 -3.70 -7.77 0.52
N ASN A 71 -3.20 -8.84 -0.09
CA ASN A 71 -3.73 -9.34 -1.36
C ASN A 71 -4.79 -10.42 -1.10
N VAL A 72 -6.05 -10.13 -1.44
CA VAL A 72 -7.21 -10.99 -1.16
C VAL A 72 -7.69 -11.79 -2.36
N ALA A 73 -7.17 -11.52 -3.55
CA ALA A 73 -7.61 -12.19 -4.78
C ALA A 73 -6.48 -12.34 -5.80
N SER A 74 -6.61 -13.34 -6.65
CA SER A 74 -5.82 -13.48 -7.86
C SER A 74 -6.63 -14.16 -8.98
N THR A 75 -6.23 -13.96 -10.22
CA THR A 75 -6.88 -14.61 -11.38
C THR A 75 -6.90 -16.14 -11.25
N LYS A 76 -5.85 -16.74 -10.65
CA LYS A 76 -5.72 -18.18 -10.47
C LYS A 76 -6.50 -18.72 -9.27
N ALA A 77 -6.53 -17.98 -8.17
CA ALA A 77 -7.13 -18.43 -6.91
C ALA A 77 -8.57 -17.95 -6.70
N GLY A 78 -9.02 -16.99 -7.48
CA GLY A 78 -10.29 -16.30 -7.25
C GLY A 78 -10.20 -15.29 -6.10
N ILE A 79 -11.34 -14.97 -5.52
CA ILE A 79 -11.48 -13.99 -4.42
C ILE A 79 -11.69 -14.74 -3.10
N ASN A 80 -10.87 -14.45 -2.12
CA ASN A 80 -11.08 -14.91 -0.75
C ASN A 80 -12.07 -13.98 -0.03
N MET A 81 -13.36 -14.38 -0.01
CA MET A 81 -14.41 -13.54 0.57
C MET A 81 -14.29 -13.39 2.08
N ASP A 82 -13.73 -14.37 2.79
CA ASP A 82 -13.45 -14.27 4.22
C ASP A 82 -12.39 -13.19 4.49
N ALA A 83 -11.38 -13.11 3.63
CA ALA A 83 -10.37 -12.07 3.71
C ALA A 83 -10.95 -10.68 3.38
N VAL A 84 -11.87 -10.57 2.44
CA VAL A 84 -12.59 -9.33 2.13
C VAL A 84 -13.39 -8.85 3.35
N ALA A 85 -14.14 -9.75 3.99
CA ALA A 85 -14.91 -9.44 5.20
C ALA A 85 -14.00 -9.03 6.37
N GLU A 86 -12.87 -9.72 6.57
CA GLU A 86 -11.88 -9.40 7.60
C GLU A 86 -11.25 -8.03 7.35
N MET A 87 -10.85 -7.74 6.12
CA MET A 87 -10.26 -6.44 5.78
C MET A 87 -11.24 -5.29 5.96
N GLY A 88 -12.54 -5.50 5.75
CA GLY A 88 -13.56 -4.51 6.08
C GLY A 88 -13.55 -4.12 7.57
N ARG A 89 -13.41 -5.10 8.47
CA ARG A 89 -13.28 -4.85 9.92
C ARG A 89 -11.97 -4.14 10.25
N VAL A 90 -10.86 -4.59 9.69
CA VAL A 90 -9.52 -4.01 9.89
C VAL A 90 -9.47 -2.55 9.44
N ILE A 91 -10.04 -2.22 8.27
CA ILE A 91 -10.09 -0.84 7.77
C ILE A 91 -10.88 0.05 8.75
N ARG A 92 -12.04 -0.41 9.20
CA ARG A 92 -12.87 0.33 10.15
C ARG A 92 -12.12 0.57 11.46
N GLU A 93 -11.52 -0.45 12.04
CA GLU A 93 -10.74 -0.34 13.27
C GLU A 93 -9.52 0.58 13.10
N THR A 94 -8.83 0.49 11.97
CA THR A 94 -7.71 1.39 11.64
C THR A 94 -8.17 2.84 11.58
N ALA A 95 -9.32 3.11 10.96
CA ALA A 95 -9.90 4.44 10.89
C ALA A 95 -10.21 4.98 12.30
N GLU A 96 -10.84 4.16 13.14
CA GLU A 96 -11.19 4.53 14.53
C GLU A 96 -9.94 4.82 15.38
N ARG A 97 -8.93 3.95 15.33
CA ARG A 97 -7.68 4.12 16.10
C ARG A 97 -6.86 5.35 15.68
N THR A 98 -7.01 5.81 14.45
CA THR A 98 -6.27 6.96 13.92
C THR A 98 -7.17 8.18 13.69
N ARG A 99 -8.38 8.20 14.24
CA ARG A 99 -9.40 9.23 14.05
C ARG A 99 -8.89 10.63 14.36
N GLU A 100 -8.16 10.81 15.45
CA GLU A 100 -7.61 12.11 15.86
C GLU A 100 -6.55 12.65 14.90
N ARG A 101 -5.99 11.78 14.06
CA ARG A 101 -5.05 12.11 12.98
C ARG A 101 -5.70 11.96 11.60
N GLN A 102 -6.99 12.32 11.47
CA GLN A 102 -7.77 12.27 10.22
C GLN A 102 -7.81 10.87 9.58
N SER A 103 -7.78 9.82 10.40
CA SER A 103 -7.76 8.42 9.96
C SER A 103 -6.60 8.09 8.99
N ILE A 104 -5.45 8.72 9.18
CA ILE A 104 -4.26 8.57 8.32
C ILE A 104 -3.78 7.11 8.19
N GLY A 105 -4.07 6.26 9.16
CA GLY A 105 -3.76 4.84 9.08
C GLY A 105 -4.37 4.17 7.86
N CYS A 106 -5.57 4.60 7.42
CA CYS A 106 -6.20 4.08 6.21
C CYS A 106 -5.47 4.48 4.92
N ALA A 107 -4.79 5.62 4.90
CA ALA A 107 -3.97 6.03 3.75
C ALA A 107 -2.69 5.19 3.60
N LYS A 108 -2.29 4.49 4.68
CA LYS A 108 -1.13 3.59 4.70
C LYS A 108 -1.49 2.11 4.51
N LEU A 109 -2.76 1.81 4.26
CA LEU A 109 -3.28 0.46 4.05
C LEU A 109 -3.88 0.32 2.66
N VAL A 110 -3.50 -0.74 1.95
CA VAL A 110 -4.13 -1.10 0.69
C VAL A 110 -4.57 -2.57 0.68
N VAL A 111 -5.76 -2.82 0.15
CA VAL A 111 -6.26 -4.16 -0.12
C VAL A 111 -6.19 -4.39 -1.63
N PHE A 112 -5.37 -5.34 -2.04
CA PHE A 112 -5.18 -5.66 -3.45
C PHE A 112 -6.06 -6.83 -3.89
N ALA A 113 -6.53 -6.75 -5.13
CA ALA A 113 -7.10 -7.86 -5.88
C ALA A 113 -6.32 -8.00 -7.20
N ASN A 114 -5.73 -9.18 -7.40
CA ASN A 114 -4.96 -9.50 -8.61
C ASN A 114 -3.83 -8.49 -8.91
N VAL A 115 -3.08 -8.11 -7.90
CA VAL A 115 -1.97 -7.17 -8.06
C VAL A 115 -0.87 -7.79 -8.93
N PRO A 116 -0.36 -7.08 -9.94
CA PRO A 116 0.76 -7.53 -10.74
C PRO A 116 2.07 -7.46 -9.94
N GLU A 117 3.04 -8.28 -10.35
CA GLU A 117 4.41 -8.19 -9.84
C GLU A 117 5.04 -6.84 -10.21
N ASP A 118 6.00 -6.39 -9.40
CA ASP A 118 6.73 -5.13 -9.56
C ASP A 118 5.82 -3.89 -9.65
N ASN A 119 4.67 -3.93 -8.99
CA ASN A 119 3.73 -2.82 -8.95
C ASN A 119 4.24 -1.70 -8.03
N PRO A 120 4.48 -0.48 -8.54
CA PRO A 120 5.00 0.63 -7.76
C PRO A 120 3.90 1.38 -6.99
N PHE A 121 3.21 0.74 -6.07
CA PHE A 121 2.17 1.37 -5.28
C PHE A 121 2.70 1.83 -3.92
N MET A 122 2.32 3.04 -3.47
CA MET A 122 2.84 3.67 -2.26
C MET A 122 2.68 2.82 -0.99
N ALA A 123 1.49 2.29 -0.75
CA ALA A 123 1.20 1.49 0.44
C ALA A 123 1.63 0.03 0.31
N GLY A 124 2.05 -0.41 -0.87
CA GLY A 124 2.53 -1.77 -1.07
C GLY A 124 3.02 -2.00 -2.49
N ALA A 125 4.20 -2.53 -2.61
CA ALA A 125 4.75 -3.02 -3.85
C ALA A 125 5.09 -4.50 -3.70
N PHE A 126 4.96 -5.26 -4.76
CA PHE A 126 5.30 -6.67 -4.78
C PHE A 126 6.48 -6.87 -5.72
N HIS A 127 7.58 -7.38 -5.17
CA HIS A 127 8.73 -7.77 -5.96
C HIS A 127 8.40 -9.08 -6.70
N GLY A 128 8.64 -9.11 -8.00
CA GLY A 128 8.45 -10.29 -8.82
C GLY A 128 9.48 -11.39 -8.56
N ILE A 129 9.27 -12.54 -9.17
CA ILE A 129 10.18 -13.70 -9.11
C ILE A 129 11.25 -13.67 -10.21
N GLY A 130 11.42 -12.54 -10.88
CA GLY A 130 12.41 -12.36 -11.93
C GLY A 130 13.87 -12.41 -11.42
N GLU A 131 14.82 -12.37 -12.35
CA GLU A 131 16.25 -12.44 -12.03
C GLU A 131 16.81 -11.28 -11.20
N PRO A 132 16.33 -10.01 -11.35
CA PRO A 132 16.86 -8.91 -10.57
C PRO A 132 16.62 -9.06 -9.07
N GLU A 133 17.68 -8.93 -8.26
CA GLU A 133 17.59 -8.90 -6.80
C GLU A 133 16.96 -7.60 -6.27
N THR A 134 17.08 -6.52 -7.04
CA THR A 134 16.56 -5.21 -6.69
C THR A 134 15.92 -4.56 -7.91
N VAL A 135 14.72 -4.02 -7.74
CA VAL A 135 13.98 -3.31 -8.79
C VAL A 135 13.66 -1.90 -8.33
N ILE A 136 13.90 -0.92 -9.19
CA ILE A 136 13.49 0.47 -8.99
C ILE A 136 12.33 0.76 -9.92
N ASN A 137 11.16 1.01 -9.35
CA ASN A 137 9.95 1.35 -10.09
C ASN A 137 9.62 2.84 -9.92
N VAL A 138 9.25 3.49 -11.01
CA VAL A 138 8.84 4.89 -11.00
C VAL A 138 7.33 4.97 -11.17
N GLY A 139 6.63 5.41 -10.11
CA GLY A 139 5.20 5.66 -10.15
C GLY A 139 4.90 7.12 -10.49
N VAL A 140 4.01 7.35 -11.45
CA VAL A 140 3.55 8.69 -11.81
C VAL A 140 2.16 8.95 -11.23
N SER A 141 2.04 10.00 -10.40
CA SER A 141 0.75 10.40 -9.84
C SER A 141 -0.12 11.09 -10.91
N GLY A 142 -1.13 10.38 -11.42
CA GLY A 142 -2.11 10.93 -12.37
C GLY A 142 -2.76 12.23 -11.89
N PRO A 143 -3.32 12.30 -10.68
CA PRO A 143 -3.87 13.53 -10.12
C PRO A 143 -2.85 14.68 -10.04
N GLY A 144 -1.60 14.39 -9.69
CA GLY A 144 -0.51 15.38 -9.64
C GLY A 144 -0.19 15.95 -11.02
N VAL A 145 -0.16 15.11 -12.06
CA VAL A 145 0.03 15.54 -13.46
C VAL A 145 -1.09 16.46 -13.90
N VAL A 146 -2.34 16.10 -13.64
CA VAL A 146 -3.53 16.90 -13.96
C VAL A 146 -3.50 18.25 -13.23
N ALA A 147 -3.26 18.25 -11.92
CA ALA A 147 -3.16 19.47 -11.11
C ALA A 147 -2.05 20.41 -11.63
N SER A 148 -0.89 19.87 -11.98
CA SER A 148 0.21 20.64 -12.57
C SER A 148 -0.16 21.25 -13.93
N ALA A 149 -0.86 20.48 -14.78
CA ALA A 149 -1.31 20.96 -16.09
C ALA A 149 -2.30 22.13 -15.96
N ILE A 150 -3.23 22.06 -15.03
CA ILE A 150 -4.24 23.09 -14.77
C ILE A 150 -3.59 24.35 -14.18
N ARG A 151 -2.76 24.22 -13.15
CA ARG A 151 -2.11 25.36 -12.48
C ARG A 151 -1.25 26.22 -13.42
N ARG A 152 -0.59 25.61 -14.39
CA ARG A 152 0.30 26.32 -15.34
C ARG A 152 -0.41 27.18 -16.35
N LYS A 153 -1.71 27.06 -16.53
CA LYS A 153 -2.42 27.77 -17.60
C LYS A 153 -3.37 28.87 -17.15
N GLY A 154 -3.77 28.92 -15.90
CA GLY A 154 -4.78 29.86 -15.42
C GLY A 154 -6.18 29.56 -15.98
N ALA A 155 -7.05 30.55 -16.00
CA ALA A 155 -8.43 30.42 -16.47
C ALA A 155 -8.47 30.18 -17.99
N CYS A 156 -9.06 29.06 -18.42
CA CYS A 156 -9.21 28.70 -19.84
C CYS A 156 -10.45 27.79 -20.02
N GLY A 157 -10.92 27.66 -21.27
CA GLY A 157 -12.07 26.81 -21.60
C GLY A 157 -11.84 25.31 -21.40
N LEU A 158 -12.91 24.57 -21.17
CA LEU A 158 -12.85 23.11 -20.90
C LEU A 158 -12.12 22.30 -21.99
N THR A 159 -12.33 22.64 -23.27
CA THR A 159 -11.67 21.97 -24.39
C THR A 159 -10.15 22.17 -24.33
N GLU A 160 -9.72 23.34 -23.98
CA GLU A 160 -8.31 23.69 -23.89
C GLU A 160 -7.62 23.05 -22.69
N VAL A 161 -8.35 22.88 -21.55
CA VAL A 161 -7.90 22.12 -20.39
C VAL A 161 -7.73 20.63 -20.78
N ALA A 162 -8.70 20.04 -21.46
CA ALA A 162 -8.66 18.65 -21.90
C ALA A 162 -7.44 18.35 -22.79
N GLU A 163 -7.18 19.18 -23.79
CA GLU A 163 -5.99 19.05 -24.66
C GLU A 163 -4.69 19.21 -23.89
N LYS A 164 -4.64 20.11 -22.92
CA LYS A 164 -3.45 20.30 -22.09
C LYS A 164 -3.18 19.10 -21.18
N ILE A 165 -4.20 18.55 -20.55
CA ILE A 165 -4.08 17.32 -19.74
C ILE A 165 -3.56 16.17 -20.61
N LYS A 166 -4.16 15.96 -21.79
CA LYS A 166 -3.73 14.94 -22.75
C LYS A 166 -2.26 15.06 -23.14
N ARG A 167 -1.83 16.26 -23.53
CA ARG A 167 -0.40 16.54 -23.86
C ARG A 167 0.53 16.29 -22.69
N THR A 168 0.12 16.68 -21.47
CA THR A 168 0.95 16.53 -20.27
C THR A 168 1.07 15.07 -19.87
N ALA A 169 -0.03 14.30 -19.94
CA ALA A 169 -0.02 12.86 -19.72
C ALA A 169 0.90 12.15 -20.73
N LEU A 170 0.76 12.42 -22.02
CA LEU A 170 1.59 11.82 -23.07
C LEU A 170 3.09 12.13 -22.94
N LYS A 171 3.45 13.30 -22.42
CA LYS A 171 4.87 13.64 -22.16
C LYS A 171 5.47 12.83 -21.01
N ASN A 172 4.68 12.55 -19.98
CA ASN A 172 5.14 11.82 -18.79
C ASN A 172 5.12 10.29 -18.95
N THR A 173 4.45 9.78 -20.00
CA THR A 173 4.42 8.34 -20.32
C THR A 173 5.45 7.93 -21.38
N ARG A 174 6.19 8.88 -21.95
CA ARG A 174 7.31 8.63 -22.87
C ARG A 174 8.62 8.77 -22.10
N VAL A 175 8.91 7.79 -21.25
CA VAL A 175 10.24 7.59 -20.65
C VAL A 175 10.81 6.31 -21.22
#